data_eaf0cacb418515bf2eb1b996e603b2b9
#
_entry.id   eaf0cacb418515bf2eb1b996e603b2b9
#
_cell.length_a   1.000
_cell.length_b   1.000
_cell.length_c   1.000
_cell.angle_alpha   90.00
_cell.angle_beta   90.00
_cell.angle_gamma   90.00
#
_symmetry.space_group_name_H-M   'P 1'
#
loop_
_entity.id
_entity.type
_entity.pdbx_description
1 polymer ?
#
loop_
_entity_poly.entity_id
_entity_poly.type
_entity_poly.pdbx_seq_one_letter_code
_entity_poly.pdbx_strand_id
1 'polypeptide(L)'
;MASKAQLQGLLAQHIGADNGISARNLAAQLDITERELRKMISLLIIDDGAGIAGTPASGYFIPATPDELNDTVEFHKHRALHELLKASRLSGIPLLELAGQLRLKN
;
A
#
# COMPACT_ATOMS: atom_id res chain seq x y z
N MET A 1 19.21 9.19 -7.64
CA MET A 1 18.16 8.17 -7.66
C MET A 1 17.72 7.84 -6.23
N ALA A 2 16.44 7.80 -5.98
CA ALA A 2 15.92 7.53 -4.64
C ALA A 2 16.21 6.08 -4.21
N SER A 3 16.58 5.89 -2.96
CA SER A 3 16.85 4.58 -2.39
C SER A 3 15.81 4.21 -1.33
N LYS A 4 15.72 2.92 -1.01
CA LYS A 4 14.87 2.43 0.09
C LYS A 4 15.21 3.14 1.41
N ALA A 5 16.49 3.33 1.68
CA ALA A 5 16.94 3.99 2.91
C ALA A 5 16.47 5.44 2.99
N GLN A 6 16.50 6.17 1.88
CA GLN A 6 16.00 7.54 1.83
C GLN A 6 14.50 7.58 2.09
N LEU A 7 13.73 6.70 1.46
CA LEU A 7 12.29 6.61 1.66
C LEU A 7 11.96 6.27 3.12
N GLN A 8 12.61 5.28 3.69
CA GLN A 8 12.40 4.90 5.08
C GLN A 8 12.77 6.01 6.05
N GLY A 9 13.84 6.74 5.78
CA GLY A 9 14.27 7.88 6.58
C GLY A 9 13.25 9.01 6.58
N LEU A 10 12.65 9.29 5.42
CA LEU A 10 11.59 10.30 5.33
C LEU A 10 10.31 9.85 6.06
N LEU A 11 9.90 8.60 5.86
CA LEU A 11 8.71 8.06 6.51
C LEU A 11 8.85 8.00 8.03
N ALA A 12 10.06 7.82 8.55
CA ALA A 12 10.30 7.82 9.99
C ALA A 12 9.92 9.14 10.67
N GLN A 13 9.78 10.21 9.91
CA GLN A 13 9.33 11.52 10.42
C GLN A 13 7.81 11.63 10.43
N HIS A 14 7.09 10.68 9.85
CA HIS A 14 5.64 10.68 9.72
C HIS A 14 5.06 9.49 10.48
N ILE A 15 4.97 9.62 11.80
CA ILE A 15 4.45 8.57 12.68
C ILE A 15 3.02 8.92 13.06
N GLY A 16 2.10 7.98 12.84
CA GLY A 16 0.69 8.15 13.13
C GLY A 16 -0.11 8.70 11.97
N ALA A 17 -1.39 8.35 11.92
CA ALA A 17 -2.29 8.72 10.82
C ALA A 17 -2.44 10.25 10.68
N ASP A 18 -2.36 10.99 11.78
CA ASP A 18 -2.50 12.44 11.78
C ASP A 18 -1.27 13.14 11.19
N ASN A 19 -0.18 12.43 11.04
CA ASN A 19 1.08 12.97 10.52
C ASN A 19 1.46 12.39 9.15
N GLY A 20 0.50 11.84 8.43
CA GLY A 20 0.73 11.27 7.11
C GLY A 20 1.24 12.28 6.10
N ILE A 21 1.97 11.78 5.12
CA ILE A 21 2.46 12.58 4.01
C ILE A 21 1.84 12.06 2.72
N SER A 22 1.31 12.97 1.88
CA SER A 22 0.71 12.58 0.61
C SER A 22 1.75 11.95 -0.33
N ALA A 23 1.28 11.08 -1.23
CA ALA A 23 2.14 10.49 -2.26
C ALA A 23 2.82 11.58 -3.08
N ARG A 24 2.09 12.64 -3.42
CA ARG A 24 2.63 13.75 -4.20
C ARG A 24 3.81 14.42 -3.48
N ASN A 25 3.64 14.74 -2.21
CA ASN A 25 4.69 15.41 -1.45
C ASN A 25 5.90 14.50 -1.19
N LEU A 26 5.64 13.23 -0.87
CA LEU A 26 6.71 12.28 -0.63
C LEU A 26 7.52 12.02 -1.90
N ALA A 27 6.84 11.84 -3.03
CA ALA A 27 7.51 11.67 -4.32
C ALA A 27 8.35 12.90 -4.69
N ALA A 28 7.81 14.09 -4.42
CA ALA A 28 8.54 15.33 -4.68
C ALA A 28 9.82 15.43 -3.85
N GLN A 29 9.77 15.05 -2.58
CA GLN A 29 10.95 15.05 -1.72
C GLN A 29 12.01 14.05 -2.17
N LEU A 30 11.60 12.97 -2.81
CA LEU A 30 12.51 11.94 -3.34
C LEU A 30 12.92 12.19 -4.78
N ASP A 31 12.35 13.20 -5.42
CA ASP A 31 12.57 13.53 -6.84
C ASP A 31 12.25 12.34 -7.75
N ILE A 32 11.11 11.71 -7.51
CA ILE A 32 10.58 10.60 -8.31
C ILE A 32 9.12 10.84 -8.63
N THR A 33 8.57 10.05 -9.54
CA THR A 33 7.15 10.10 -9.85
C THR A 33 6.35 9.40 -8.76
N GLU A 34 5.05 9.71 -8.65
CA GLU A 34 4.17 9.01 -7.72
C GLU A 34 4.07 7.52 -8.06
N ARG A 35 4.13 7.17 -9.33
CA ARG A 35 4.11 5.78 -9.77
C ARG A 35 5.33 5.03 -9.26
N GLU A 36 6.51 5.63 -9.39
CA GLU A 36 7.75 5.05 -8.86
C GLU A 36 7.70 4.91 -7.34
N LEU A 37 7.14 5.91 -6.67
CA LEU A 37 6.95 5.87 -5.22
C LEU A 37 6.07 4.69 -4.80
N ARG A 38 4.91 4.52 -5.43
CA ARG A 38 3.99 3.42 -5.12
C ARG A 38 4.67 2.07 -5.32
N LYS A 39 5.46 1.94 -6.37
CA LYS A 39 6.21 0.71 -6.63
C LYS A 39 7.24 0.45 -5.52
N MET A 40 7.98 1.46 -5.11
CA MET A 40 8.96 1.33 -4.03
C MET A 40 8.31 0.92 -2.71
N ILE A 41 7.20 1.56 -2.36
CA ILE A 41 6.45 1.24 -1.13
C ILE A 41 5.93 -0.20 -1.18
N SER A 42 5.35 -0.61 -2.30
CA SER A 42 4.85 -1.98 -2.46
C SER A 42 5.98 -3.00 -2.28
N LEU A 43 7.15 -2.75 -2.85
CA LEU A 43 8.30 -3.64 -2.71
C LEU A 43 8.81 -3.70 -1.27
N LEU A 44 8.84 -2.56 -0.58
CA LEU A 44 9.23 -2.52 0.84
C LEU A 44 8.28 -3.34 1.71
N ILE A 45 6.98 -3.24 1.47
CA ILE A 45 5.97 -3.98 2.22
C ILE A 45 6.06 -5.48 1.90
N ILE A 46 6.09 -5.84 0.62
CA ILE A 46 6.01 -7.24 0.18
C ILE A 46 7.32 -7.97 0.42
N ASP A 47 8.45 -7.38 0.05
CA ASP A 47 9.74 -8.05 0.12
C ASP A 47 10.41 -7.92 1.48
N ASP A 48 10.32 -6.74 2.10
CA ASP A 48 11.04 -6.45 3.35
C ASP A 48 10.13 -6.51 4.58
N GLY A 49 8.82 -6.67 4.39
CA GLY A 49 7.86 -6.71 5.49
C GLY A 49 7.73 -5.37 6.23
N ALA A 50 8.01 -4.26 5.55
CA ALA A 50 7.96 -2.95 6.17
C ALA A 50 6.54 -2.57 6.61
N GLY A 51 6.40 -2.06 7.83
CA GLY A 51 5.14 -1.60 8.38
C GLY A 51 4.84 -0.18 7.93
N ILE A 52 4.44 0.00 6.67
CA ILE A 52 4.05 1.28 6.11
C ILE A 52 2.54 1.31 5.95
N ALA A 53 1.89 2.26 6.61
CA ALA A 53 0.44 2.43 6.53
C ALA A 53 0.11 3.56 5.55
N GLY A 54 -1.13 3.59 5.11
CA GLY A 54 -1.61 4.67 4.27
C GLY A 54 -2.91 4.36 3.57
N THR A 55 -3.68 5.42 3.36
CA THR A 55 -4.89 5.42 2.54
C THR A 55 -4.86 6.70 1.71
N PRO A 56 -5.68 6.81 0.65
CA PRO A 56 -5.75 8.06 -0.10
C PRO A 56 -6.06 9.28 0.77
N ALA A 57 -6.83 9.09 1.83
CA ALA A 57 -7.22 10.18 2.73
C ALA A 57 -6.11 10.60 3.70
N SER A 58 -5.35 9.63 4.21
CA SER A 58 -4.33 9.89 5.24
C SER A 58 -2.93 10.14 4.68
N GLY A 59 -2.66 9.74 3.42
CA GLY A 59 -1.31 9.66 2.92
C GLY A 59 -0.54 8.51 3.54
N TYR A 60 0.78 8.50 3.41
CA TYR A 60 1.65 7.46 3.96
C TYR A 60 2.17 7.85 5.33
N PHE A 61 2.31 6.89 6.22
CA PHE A 61 2.84 7.10 7.56
C PHE A 61 3.31 5.79 8.17
N ILE A 62 4.11 5.87 9.21
CA ILE A 62 4.47 4.72 10.04
C ILE A 62 3.39 4.59 11.11
N PRO A 63 2.69 3.46 11.24
CA PRO A 63 1.62 3.33 12.21
C PRO A 63 2.13 3.47 13.64
N ALA A 64 1.46 4.27 14.43
CA ALA A 64 1.76 4.46 15.84
C ALA A 64 1.07 3.40 16.71
N THR A 65 0.00 2.80 16.21
CA THR A 65 -0.82 1.82 16.94
C THR A 65 -1.14 0.62 16.04
N PRO A 66 -1.45 -0.55 16.66
CA PRO A 66 -1.93 -1.71 15.88
C PRO A 66 -3.22 -1.41 15.11
N ASP A 67 -4.09 -0.55 15.63
CA ASP A 67 -5.34 -0.19 14.96
C ASP A 67 -5.09 0.55 13.66
N GLU A 68 -4.12 1.46 13.64
CA GLU A 68 -3.74 2.18 12.41
C GLU A 68 -3.21 1.22 11.35
N LEU A 69 -2.40 0.25 11.77
CA LEU A 69 -1.91 -0.78 10.86
C LEU A 69 -3.07 -1.63 10.32
N ASN A 70 -3.98 -2.03 11.21
CA ASN A 70 -5.13 -2.84 10.84
C ASN A 70 -6.05 -2.11 9.85
N ASP A 71 -6.24 -0.81 10.01
CA ASP A 71 -7.04 -0.01 9.08
C ASP A 71 -6.46 -0.07 7.66
N THR A 72 -5.14 -0.01 7.55
CA THR A 72 -4.47 -0.16 6.24
C THR A 72 -4.66 -1.56 5.67
N VAL A 73 -4.55 -2.59 6.50
CA VAL A 73 -4.79 -3.99 6.07
C VAL A 73 -6.21 -4.14 5.53
N GLU A 74 -7.21 -3.63 6.26
CA GLU A 74 -8.61 -3.69 5.82
C GLU A 74 -8.83 -2.92 4.52
N PHE A 75 -8.18 -1.77 4.35
CA PHE A 75 -8.25 -1.01 3.12
C PHE A 75 -7.77 -1.84 1.91
N HIS A 76 -6.64 -2.52 2.04
CA HIS A 76 -6.11 -3.37 0.97
C HIS A 76 -7.02 -4.58 0.69
N LYS A 77 -7.58 -5.18 1.73
CA LYS A 77 -8.51 -6.31 1.59
C LYS A 77 -9.76 -5.88 0.81
N HIS A 78 -10.32 -4.72 1.12
CA HIS A 78 -11.48 -4.17 0.40
C HIS A 78 -11.15 -3.89 -1.05
N ARG A 79 -10.00 -3.32 -1.34
CA ARG A 79 -9.60 -3.08 -2.73
C ARG A 79 -9.44 -4.37 -3.51
N ALA A 80 -8.82 -5.37 -2.91
CA ALA A 80 -8.63 -6.69 -3.54
C ALA A 80 -9.99 -7.33 -3.85
N LEU A 81 -10.93 -7.27 -2.91
CA LEU A 81 -12.27 -7.81 -3.10
C LEU A 81 -12.99 -7.10 -4.25
N HIS A 82 -12.92 -5.77 -4.32
CA HIS A 82 -13.54 -5.01 -5.41
C HIS A 82 -12.98 -5.39 -6.78
N GLU A 83 -11.66 -5.56 -6.87
CA GLU A 83 -11.03 -5.98 -8.12
C GLU A 83 -11.46 -7.40 -8.51
N LEU A 84 -11.56 -8.33 -7.55
CA LEU A 84 -12.06 -9.67 -7.80
C LEU A 84 -13.52 -9.67 -8.23
N LEU A 85 -14.36 -8.82 -7.64
CA LEU A 85 -15.76 -8.69 -8.05
C LEU A 85 -15.88 -8.21 -9.51
N LYS A 86 -15.09 -7.25 -9.91
CA LYS A 86 -15.06 -6.79 -11.30
C LYS A 86 -14.66 -7.92 -12.25
N ALA A 87 -13.59 -8.62 -11.90
CA ALA A 87 -13.12 -9.76 -12.70
C ALA A 87 -14.19 -10.86 -12.79
N SER A 88 -14.86 -11.16 -11.68
CA SER A 88 -15.95 -12.13 -11.64
C SER A 88 -17.09 -11.74 -12.57
N ARG A 89 -17.53 -10.49 -12.51
CA ARG A 89 -18.65 -10.02 -13.36
C ARG A 89 -18.28 -10.00 -14.84
N LEU A 90 -17.07 -9.58 -15.18
CA LEU A 90 -16.61 -9.54 -16.57
C LEU A 90 -16.43 -10.92 -17.16
N SER A 91 -15.93 -11.87 -16.39
CA SER A 91 -15.64 -13.23 -16.86
C SER A 91 -16.85 -14.18 -16.77
N GLY A 92 -17.86 -13.86 -15.97
CA GLY A 92 -18.96 -14.77 -15.66
C GLY A 92 -18.56 -15.92 -14.72
N ILE A 93 -17.35 -15.90 -14.17
CA ILE A 93 -16.87 -16.92 -13.23
C ILE A 93 -17.24 -16.49 -11.81
N PRO A 94 -17.87 -17.38 -10.98
CA PRO A 94 -18.20 -17.04 -9.60
C PRO A 94 -16.99 -16.58 -8.80
N LEU A 95 -17.19 -15.62 -7.90
CA LEU A 95 -16.12 -14.99 -7.12
C LEU A 95 -15.23 -16.00 -6.39
N LEU A 96 -15.83 -16.99 -5.73
CA LEU A 96 -15.07 -18.00 -4.98
C LEU A 96 -14.19 -18.84 -5.89
N GLU A 97 -14.70 -19.22 -7.07
CA GLU A 97 -13.93 -19.97 -8.04
C GLU A 97 -12.77 -19.14 -8.59
N LEU A 98 -13.04 -17.87 -8.92
CA LEU A 98 -12.02 -16.97 -9.42
C LEU A 98 -10.93 -16.73 -8.37
N ALA A 99 -11.30 -16.55 -7.11
CA ALA A 99 -10.34 -16.41 -6.02
C ALA A 99 -9.47 -17.65 -5.85
N GLY A 100 -10.05 -18.84 -6.06
CA GLY A 100 -9.31 -20.09 -6.02
C GLY A 100 -8.31 -20.24 -7.15
N GLN A 101 -8.46 -19.50 -8.25
CA GLN A 101 -7.51 -19.51 -9.35
C GLN A 101 -6.27 -18.67 -9.09
N LEU A 102 -6.33 -17.78 -8.08
CA LEU A 102 -5.18 -16.97 -7.71
C LEU A 102 -4.09 -17.86 -7.12
N ARG A 103 -2.90 -17.77 -7.69
CA ARG A 103 -1.75 -18.51 -7.18
C ARG A 103 -0.73 -17.52 -6.65
N LEU A 104 -0.53 -17.58 -5.34
CA LEU A 104 0.51 -16.80 -4.69
C LEU A 104 1.75 -17.67 -4.59
N LYS A 105 2.85 -17.17 -5.13
CA LYS A 105 4.15 -17.81 -4.95
C LYS A 105 4.72 -17.34 -3.64
N ASN A 106 5.01 -18.27 -2.80
CA ASN A 106 5.66 -18.00 -1.53
C ASN A 106 7.18 -17.94 -1.72
#